data_adea1f9767d119f0dd485e61c410c158
#
_entry.id   adea1f9767d119f0dd485e61c410c158
#
_cell.length_a   1.000
_cell.length_b   1.000
_cell.length_c   1.000
_cell.angle_alpha   90.00
_cell.angle_beta   90.00
_cell.angle_gamma   90.00
#
_symmetry.space_group_name_H-M   'P 1'
#
loop_
_entity.id
_entity.type
_entity.pdbx_description
1 polymer ?
#
loop_
_entity_poly.entity_id
_entity_poly.type
_entity_poly.pdbx_seq_one_letter_code
_entity_poly.pdbx_strand_id
1 'polypeptide(L)'
;MKVAVIGSRNIKINNIWEYLPDGITEIVSGSARGVDMLAREYAINNRIKLTEFLPEYEKYARVAPLKRNDKIIDYADEVIALWDGKSRGTNYVINRCRRIGKRIYVYIIK
;
A
#
# COMPACT_ATOMS: atom_id res chain seq x y z
N MET A 1 -4.41 -14.77 0.13
CA MET A 1 -4.95 -13.56 0.78
C MET A 1 -4.63 -12.32 -0.01
N LYS A 2 -5.44 -11.30 0.16
CA LYS A 2 -5.24 -10.00 -0.47
C LYS A 2 -4.37 -9.14 0.43
N VAL A 3 -3.23 -8.70 -0.09
CA VAL A 3 -2.25 -7.92 0.68
C VAL A 3 -2.10 -6.54 0.06
N ALA A 4 -2.39 -5.51 0.83
CA ALA A 4 -2.13 -4.14 0.41
C ALA A 4 -0.67 -3.80 0.66
N VAL A 5 -0.01 -3.21 -0.32
CA VAL A 5 1.37 -2.74 -0.19
C VAL A 5 1.33 -1.22 -0.37
N ILE A 6 1.66 -0.51 0.68
CA ILE A 6 1.59 0.94 0.75
C ILE A 6 2.94 1.48 1.20
N GLY A 7 3.32 2.63 0.70
CA GLY A 7 4.57 3.22 1.17
C GLY A 7 4.85 4.59 0.62
N SER A 8 5.96 5.12 1.07
CA SER A 8 6.43 6.45 0.74
C SER A 8 6.90 6.52 -0.71
N ARG A 9 6.66 7.67 -1.36
CA ARG A 9 6.98 7.86 -2.79
C ARG A 9 8.47 7.90 -3.09
N ASN A 10 9.28 8.25 -2.10
CA ASN A 10 10.72 8.41 -2.27
C ASN A 10 11.53 7.18 -1.87
N ILE A 11 10.87 6.09 -1.50
CA ILE A 11 11.57 4.85 -1.17
C ILE A 11 12.00 4.14 -2.44
N LYS A 12 13.28 3.78 -2.50
CA LYS A 12 13.87 3.04 -3.61
C LYS A 12 14.57 1.82 -3.06
N ILE A 13 13.96 0.66 -3.24
CA ILE A 13 14.52 -0.62 -2.83
C ILE A 13 14.41 -1.60 -4.00
N ASN A 14 15.25 -2.64 -3.99
CA ASN A 14 15.22 -3.68 -5.03
C ASN A 14 14.85 -5.05 -4.48
N ASN A 15 14.41 -5.13 -3.25
CA ASN A 15 14.16 -6.37 -2.53
C ASN A 15 12.80 -6.39 -1.84
N ILE A 16 11.77 -5.86 -2.51
CA ILE A 16 10.43 -5.74 -1.91
C ILE A 16 9.89 -7.07 -1.40
N TRP A 17 10.28 -8.18 -2.05
CA TRP A 17 9.82 -9.51 -1.65
C TRP A 17 10.21 -9.89 -0.22
N GLU A 18 11.27 -9.29 0.32
CA GLU A 18 11.70 -9.57 1.69
C GLU A 18 10.72 -9.06 2.76
N TYR A 19 9.84 -8.13 2.36
CA TYR A 19 8.85 -7.54 3.26
C TYR A 19 7.46 -8.15 3.09
N LEU A 20 7.30 -9.05 2.13
CA LEU A 20 5.98 -9.60 1.79
C LEU A 20 5.77 -10.96 2.45
N PRO A 21 4.56 -11.24 2.96
CA PRO A 21 4.25 -12.53 3.56
C PRO A 21 4.06 -13.60 2.50
N ASP A 22 4.09 -14.86 2.93
CA ASP A 22 3.72 -15.98 2.07
C ASP A 22 2.20 -16.02 1.87
N GLY A 23 1.77 -16.72 0.83
CA GLY A 23 0.35 -16.96 0.61
C GLY A 23 -0.41 -15.81 -0.03
N ILE A 24 0.29 -14.88 -0.69
CA ILE A 24 -0.34 -13.78 -1.41
C ILE A 24 -1.01 -14.30 -2.66
N THR A 25 -2.30 -14.01 -2.82
CA THR A 25 -3.05 -14.30 -4.03
C THR A 25 -3.38 -13.03 -4.82
N GLU A 26 -3.30 -11.88 -4.16
CA GLU A 26 -3.62 -10.61 -4.80
C GLU A 26 -2.87 -9.48 -4.10
N ILE A 27 -2.25 -8.60 -4.88
CA ILE A 27 -1.64 -7.37 -4.37
C ILE A 27 -2.58 -6.21 -4.64
N VAL A 28 -2.78 -5.39 -3.62
CA VAL A 28 -3.65 -4.21 -3.68
C VAL A 28 -2.77 -2.97 -3.50
N SER A 29 -2.93 -1.99 -4.37
CA SER A 29 -2.06 -0.82 -4.39
C SER A 29 -2.82 0.42 -4.86
N GLY A 30 -2.19 1.58 -4.69
CA GLY A 30 -2.79 2.86 -5.06
C GLY A 30 -2.29 3.47 -6.35
N SER A 31 -1.41 2.78 -7.07
CA SER A 31 -0.87 3.26 -8.35
C SER A 31 -0.08 4.57 -8.25
N ALA A 32 0.50 4.87 -7.08
CA ALA A 32 1.38 6.02 -6.89
C ALA A 32 2.83 5.67 -7.26
N ARG A 33 3.73 6.65 -7.13
CA ARG A 33 5.17 6.41 -7.34
C ARG A 33 5.78 5.74 -6.11
N GLY A 34 7.02 5.29 -6.25
CA GLY A 34 7.76 4.67 -5.16
C GLY A 34 7.30 3.25 -4.87
N VAL A 35 6.92 2.98 -3.64
CA VAL A 35 6.53 1.63 -3.21
C VAL A 35 5.38 1.04 -4.04
N ASP A 36 4.40 1.85 -4.42
CA ASP A 36 3.27 1.36 -5.22
C ASP A 36 3.74 0.82 -6.57
N MET A 37 4.71 1.48 -7.20
CA MET A 37 5.28 1.01 -8.46
C MET A 37 6.08 -0.29 -8.28
N LEU A 38 6.82 -0.40 -7.18
CA LEU A 38 7.56 -1.62 -6.86
C LEU A 38 6.61 -2.80 -6.64
N ALA A 39 5.51 -2.56 -5.95
CA ALA A 39 4.48 -3.57 -5.72
C ALA A 39 3.85 -4.03 -7.04
N ARG A 40 3.59 -3.09 -7.94
CA ARG A 40 3.04 -3.38 -9.27
C ARG A 40 3.98 -4.28 -10.07
N GLU A 41 5.25 -3.91 -10.12
CA GLU A 41 6.26 -4.69 -10.85
C GLU A 41 6.38 -6.10 -10.28
N TYR A 42 6.38 -6.22 -8.96
CA TYR A 42 6.44 -7.52 -8.31
C TYR A 42 5.23 -8.39 -8.67
N ALA A 43 4.04 -7.83 -8.63
CA ALA A 43 2.82 -8.55 -8.98
C ALA A 43 2.85 -9.05 -10.43
N ILE A 44 3.25 -8.17 -11.36
CA ILE A 44 3.33 -8.52 -12.78
C ILE A 44 4.37 -9.61 -13.01
N ASN A 45 5.57 -9.45 -12.44
CA ASN A 45 6.66 -10.39 -12.66
C ASN A 45 6.41 -11.77 -12.05
N ASN A 46 5.59 -11.83 -11.01
CA ASN A 46 5.27 -13.09 -10.32
C ASN A 46 3.87 -13.62 -10.65
N ARG A 47 3.20 -13.03 -11.65
CA ARG A 47 1.86 -13.44 -12.11
C ARG A 47 0.84 -13.46 -10.97
N ILE A 48 0.94 -12.46 -10.08
CA ILE A 48 0.00 -12.26 -8.98
C ILE A 48 -1.04 -11.25 -9.44
N LYS A 49 -2.30 -11.47 -9.11
CA LYS A 49 -3.37 -10.52 -9.43
C LYS A 49 -3.06 -9.17 -8.79
N LEU A 50 -3.21 -8.11 -9.57
CA LEU A 50 -3.01 -6.74 -9.11
C LEU A 50 -4.33 -5.97 -9.16
N THR A 51 -4.68 -5.35 -8.04
CA THR A 51 -5.84 -4.48 -7.94
C THR A 51 -5.36 -3.10 -7.51
N GLU A 52 -5.62 -2.10 -8.33
CA GLU A 52 -5.19 -0.72 -8.06
C GLU A 52 -6.39 0.18 -7.87
N PHE A 53 -6.39 0.96 -6.80
CA PHE A 53 -7.41 1.96 -6.54
C PHE A 53 -6.86 3.34 -6.86
N LEU A 54 -7.49 4.03 -7.80
CA LEU A 54 -7.07 5.36 -8.19
C LEU A 54 -7.78 6.42 -7.35
N PRO A 55 -7.10 7.53 -7.02
CA PRO A 55 -7.76 8.61 -6.32
C PRO A 55 -8.78 9.29 -7.23
N GLU A 56 -9.98 9.53 -6.69
CA GLU A 56 -11.08 10.13 -7.43
C GLU A 56 -11.12 11.64 -7.15
N TYR A 57 -10.24 12.39 -7.80
CA TYR A 57 -10.09 13.83 -7.57
C TYR A 57 -11.36 14.64 -7.86
N GLU A 58 -12.12 14.22 -8.86
CA GLU A 58 -13.38 14.90 -9.22
C GLU A 58 -14.40 14.81 -8.10
N LYS A 59 -14.39 13.73 -7.34
CA LYS A 59 -15.34 13.48 -6.26
C LYS A 59 -14.87 14.01 -4.91
N TYR A 60 -13.58 13.88 -4.61
CA TYR A 60 -13.04 14.17 -3.28
C TYR A 60 -12.00 15.26 -3.25
N ALA A 61 -11.68 15.88 -4.40
CA ALA A 61 -10.69 16.94 -4.49
C ALA A 61 -9.36 16.53 -3.84
N ARG A 62 -8.78 17.39 -3.00
CA ARG A 62 -7.45 17.12 -2.41
C ARG A 62 -7.41 15.99 -1.38
N VAL A 63 -8.55 15.54 -0.86
CA VAL A 63 -8.58 14.39 0.05
C VAL A 63 -8.77 13.06 -0.69
N ALA A 64 -8.81 13.08 -2.02
CA ALA A 64 -8.97 11.89 -2.83
C ALA A 64 -7.94 10.80 -2.52
N PRO A 65 -6.63 11.10 -2.32
CA PRO A 65 -5.67 10.05 -1.96
C PRO A 65 -5.99 9.37 -0.63
N LEU A 66 -6.50 10.11 0.35
CA LEU A 66 -6.88 9.52 1.64
C LEU A 66 -8.11 8.63 1.49
N LYS A 67 -9.10 9.07 0.71
CA LYS A 67 -10.29 8.27 0.42
C LYS A 67 -9.93 6.99 -0.33
N ARG A 68 -9.01 7.08 -1.28
CA ARG A 68 -8.49 5.92 -1.99
C ARG A 68 -7.83 4.94 -1.01
N ASN A 69 -7.04 5.44 -0.07
CA ASN A 69 -6.38 4.60 0.93
C ASN A 69 -7.39 3.90 1.83
N ASP A 70 -8.49 4.55 2.18
CA ASP A 70 -9.57 3.93 2.94
C ASP A 70 -10.14 2.71 2.21
N LYS A 71 -10.34 2.82 0.89
CA LYS A 71 -10.83 1.70 0.07
C LYS A 71 -9.82 0.56 0.03
N ILE A 72 -8.54 0.86 -0.07
CA ILE A 72 -7.48 -0.16 -0.05
C ILE A 72 -7.51 -0.94 1.26
N ILE A 73 -7.59 -0.22 2.38
CA ILE A 73 -7.60 -0.82 3.72
C ILE A 73 -8.82 -1.73 3.88
N ASP A 74 -9.98 -1.26 3.46
CA ASP A 74 -11.22 -2.03 3.59
C ASP A 74 -11.20 -3.30 2.72
N TYR A 75 -10.60 -3.24 1.55
CA TYR A 75 -10.59 -4.34 0.59
C TYR A 75 -9.55 -5.41 0.95
N ALA A 76 -8.41 -5.05 1.48
CA ALA A 76 -7.30 -5.97 1.75
C ALA A 76 -7.51 -6.77 3.03
N ASP A 77 -6.92 -7.96 3.08
CA ASP A 77 -6.92 -8.78 4.28
C ASP A 77 -5.89 -8.29 5.29
N GLU A 78 -4.73 -7.84 4.81
CA GLU A 78 -3.70 -7.22 5.64
C GLU A 78 -2.91 -6.20 4.84
N VAL A 79 -2.18 -5.34 5.54
CA VAL A 79 -1.44 -4.23 4.97
C VAL A 79 0.03 -4.33 5.32
N ILE A 80 0.88 -4.11 4.31
CA ILE A 80 2.32 -3.95 4.48
C ILE A 80 2.64 -2.48 4.19
N ALA A 81 3.18 -1.78 5.16
CA ALA A 81 3.55 -0.37 5.01
C ALA A 81 5.06 -0.21 5.05
N LEU A 82 5.63 0.28 3.96
CA LEU A 82 7.05 0.63 3.86
C LEU A 82 7.15 2.15 3.99
N TRP A 83 7.65 2.62 5.13
CA TRP A 83 7.55 4.01 5.53
C TRP A 83 8.93 4.64 5.73
N ASP A 84 9.08 5.88 5.28
CA ASP A 84 10.30 6.66 5.51
C ASP A 84 10.30 7.38 6.86
N GLY A 85 9.26 7.21 7.66
CA GLY A 85 9.09 7.85 8.95
C GLY A 85 8.53 9.27 8.88
N LYS A 86 8.28 9.79 7.68
CA LYS A 86 7.86 11.18 7.47
C LYS A 86 6.59 11.33 6.64
N SER A 87 6.37 10.45 5.68
CA SER A 87 5.24 10.53 4.75
C SER A 87 3.90 10.54 5.48
N ARG A 88 3.08 11.55 5.21
CA ARG A 88 1.77 11.72 5.85
C ARG A 88 0.74 10.70 5.38
N GLY A 89 0.78 10.36 4.09
CA GLY A 89 -0.15 9.39 3.52
C GLY A 89 0.04 8.00 4.12
N THR A 90 1.28 7.56 4.25
CA THR A 90 1.58 6.28 4.88
C THR A 90 1.23 6.30 6.37
N ASN A 91 1.53 7.39 7.07
CA ASN A 91 1.17 7.55 8.48
C ASN A 91 -0.35 7.46 8.68
N TYR A 92 -1.11 8.07 7.80
CA TYR A 92 -2.58 7.99 7.84
C TYR A 92 -3.05 6.53 7.77
N VAL A 93 -2.48 5.75 6.85
CA VAL A 93 -2.83 4.33 6.70
C VAL A 93 -2.50 3.55 7.96
N ILE A 94 -1.31 3.77 8.52
CA ILE A 94 -0.88 3.09 9.74
C ILE A 94 -1.85 3.36 10.88
N ASN A 95 -2.19 4.62 11.10
CA ASN A 95 -3.08 5.02 12.18
C ASN A 95 -4.50 4.48 11.99
N ARG A 96 -5.01 4.50 10.77
CA ARG A 96 -6.34 3.97 10.49
C ARG A 96 -6.40 2.46 10.70
N CYS A 97 -5.40 1.72 10.22
CA CYS A 97 -5.35 0.27 10.43
C CYS A 97 -5.36 -0.08 11.92
N ARG A 98 -4.57 0.64 12.71
CA ARG A 98 -4.52 0.42 14.16
C ARG A 98 -5.85 0.73 14.82
N ARG A 99 -6.52 1.79 14.40
CA ARG A 99 -7.80 2.21 14.96
C ARG A 99 -8.92 1.21 14.69
N ILE A 100 -8.96 0.63 13.48
CA ILE A 100 -10.03 -0.31 13.10
C ILE A 100 -9.67 -1.78 13.34
N GLY A 101 -8.46 -2.06 13.83
CA GLY A 101 -8.01 -3.43 14.07
C GLY A 101 -7.59 -4.21 12.83
N LYS A 102 -7.26 -3.52 11.74
CA LYS A 102 -6.73 -4.17 10.54
C LYS A 102 -5.28 -4.57 10.78
N ARG A 103 -4.94 -5.81 10.43
CA ARG A 103 -3.56 -6.31 10.56
C ARG A 103 -2.63 -5.52 9.65
N ILE A 104 -1.58 -4.95 10.24
CA ILE A 104 -0.61 -4.16 9.51
C ILE A 104 0.81 -4.44 10.03
N TYR A 105 1.75 -4.53 9.10
CA TYR A 105 3.17 -4.65 9.38
C TYR A 105 3.87 -3.42 8.83
N VAL A 106 4.57 -2.70 9.71
CA VAL A 106 5.23 -1.44 9.36
C VAL A 106 6.74 -1.65 9.35
N TYR A 107 7.36 -1.32 8.23
CA TYR A 107 8.81 -1.38 8.08
C TYR A 107 9.33 0.03 7.79
N ILE A 108 10.26 0.50 8.61
CA ILE A 108 10.88 1.82 8.41
C ILE A 108 12.06 1.65 7.47
N ILE A 109 12.01 2.31 6.33
CA ILE A 109 13.05 2.25 5.30
C ILE A 109 13.75 3.61 5.27
N LYS A 110 15.03 3.61 5.51
CA LYS A 110 15.85 4.84 5.55
C LYS A 110 16.64 5.04 4.27
#